data_12ee39db9dfa7c59aa7a80177b3845cf
#
_entry.id   12ee39db9dfa7c59aa7a80177b3845cf
#
_cell.length_a   1.000
_cell.length_b   1.000
_cell.length_c   1.000
_cell.angle_alpha   90.00
_cell.angle_beta   90.00
_cell.angle_gamma   90.00
#
_symmetry.space_group_name_H-M   'P 1'
#
loop_
_entity.id
_entity.type
_entity.pdbx_description
1 polymer ?
#
loop_
_entity_poly.entity_id
_entity_poly.type
_entity_poly.pdbx_seq_one_letter_code
_entity_poly.pdbx_strand_id
1 'polypeptide(L)'
;MIQMSEAKLTIKIENKKPIELIDFTDSFSSLGNQYYKFLSENDDFSVKPETKLYIKEIKTGSIITELSDLVPLVIPFVENSNSVVEFTGFLKKGFDYFLGKTESKPKEFDLKDCNNFNNIIKPIAKDNGSNVVFNGDWNFEQVTVNFNFNSVEANAIQNGILREKEKLKEPEKRKETKVLFYWDSAKYDDKSKSIDRGFIDSIHGSALKVTFEDDTTKSKMLDIEENPFHLAYIVDVEIHEIKNIPCLYKILSLHDSFLK
;
A
#
# COMPACT_ATOMS: atom_id res chain seq x y z
N MET A 1 26.58 -30.59 21.72
CA MET A 1 26.21 -29.70 20.59
C MET A 1 24.71 -29.49 20.68
N ILE A 2 24.26 -28.34 21.17
CA ILE A 2 22.83 -27.99 21.19
C ILE A 2 22.50 -27.65 19.74
N GLN A 3 21.72 -28.48 19.07
CA GLN A 3 21.18 -28.21 17.76
C GLN A 3 20.12 -27.10 17.97
N MET A 4 20.52 -25.86 17.73
CA MET A 4 19.56 -24.74 17.77
C MET A 4 18.55 -25.00 16.65
N SER A 5 17.31 -25.20 17.03
CA SER A 5 16.18 -25.38 16.12
C SER A 5 15.91 -24.03 15.45
N GLU A 6 16.23 -23.94 14.18
CA GLU A 6 16.12 -22.72 13.38
C GLU A 6 14.73 -22.65 12.76
N ALA A 7 14.06 -21.48 12.92
CA ALA A 7 12.82 -21.20 12.19
C ALA A 7 13.14 -21.01 10.72
N LYS A 8 12.30 -21.56 9.82
CA LYS A 8 12.49 -21.46 8.38
C LYS A 8 11.19 -21.25 7.63
N LEU A 9 11.27 -20.56 6.51
CA LEU A 9 10.24 -20.49 5.50
C LEU A 9 10.70 -21.27 4.27
N THR A 10 10.01 -22.34 3.93
CA THR A 10 10.22 -23.08 2.69
C THR A 10 9.19 -22.66 1.67
N ILE A 11 9.64 -22.23 0.50
CA ILE A 11 8.80 -21.91 -0.64
C ILE A 11 9.08 -22.93 -1.73
N LYS A 12 8.03 -23.66 -2.14
CA LYS A 12 8.10 -24.63 -3.23
C LYS A 12 7.26 -24.14 -4.39
N ILE A 13 7.88 -23.86 -5.53
CA ILE A 13 7.20 -23.51 -6.78
C ILE A 13 7.20 -24.72 -7.69
N GLU A 14 6.01 -25.22 -8.03
CA GLU A 14 5.79 -26.31 -8.96
C GLU A 14 5.41 -25.72 -10.32
N ASN A 15 6.42 -25.18 -11.02
CA ASN A 15 6.25 -24.55 -12.31
C ASN A 15 6.03 -25.57 -13.44
N LYS A 16 5.22 -25.22 -14.43
CA LYS A 16 4.99 -26.00 -15.66
C LYS A 16 5.87 -25.50 -16.82
N LYS A 17 6.25 -24.21 -16.77
CA LYS A 17 7.11 -23.57 -17.75
C LYS A 17 8.33 -22.95 -17.05
N PRO A 18 9.43 -22.68 -17.75
CA PRO A 18 10.53 -21.91 -17.19
C PRO A 18 10.04 -20.57 -16.66
N ILE A 19 10.53 -20.20 -15.47
CA ILE A 19 10.26 -18.89 -14.86
C ILE A 19 11.30 -17.90 -15.37
N GLU A 20 10.87 -16.72 -15.81
CA GLU A 20 11.78 -15.64 -16.18
C GLU A 20 12.62 -15.21 -14.97
N LEU A 21 13.92 -14.99 -15.19
CA LEU A 21 14.83 -14.60 -14.14
C LEU A 21 14.37 -13.32 -13.41
N ILE A 22 13.84 -12.35 -14.15
CA ILE A 22 13.32 -11.09 -13.56
C ILE A 22 12.12 -11.37 -12.66
N ASP A 23 11.15 -12.19 -13.11
CA ASP A 23 9.98 -12.52 -12.28
C ASP A 23 10.38 -13.28 -11.01
N PHE A 24 11.36 -14.17 -11.11
CA PHE A 24 11.92 -14.88 -9.95
C PHE A 24 12.60 -13.93 -8.97
N THR A 25 13.50 -13.08 -9.46
CA THR A 25 14.25 -12.13 -8.61
C THR A 25 13.34 -11.08 -8.00
N ASP A 26 12.36 -10.55 -8.74
CA ASP A 26 11.36 -9.61 -8.23
C ASP A 26 10.50 -10.24 -7.12
N SER A 27 10.11 -11.51 -7.30
CA SER A 27 9.34 -12.25 -6.31
C SER A 27 10.10 -12.36 -4.99
N PHE A 28 11.35 -12.84 -5.01
CA PHE A 28 12.14 -13.02 -3.80
C PHE A 28 12.62 -11.70 -3.20
N SER A 29 12.94 -10.68 -4.02
CA SER A 29 13.26 -9.33 -3.54
C SER A 29 12.05 -8.70 -2.83
N SER A 30 10.85 -8.85 -3.39
CA SER A 30 9.61 -8.36 -2.79
C SER A 30 9.27 -9.09 -1.49
N LEU A 31 9.55 -10.39 -1.41
CA LEU A 31 9.42 -11.16 -0.18
C LEU A 31 10.36 -10.64 0.92
N GLY A 32 11.63 -10.40 0.60
CA GLY A 32 12.60 -9.83 1.53
C GLY A 32 12.22 -8.42 1.99
N ASN A 33 11.74 -7.57 1.07
CA ASN A 33 11.23 -6.24 1.40
C ASN A 33 10.01 -6.30 2.34
N GLN A 34 9.11 -7.25 2.11
CA GLN A 34 7.93 -7.41 2.94
C GLN A 34 8.28 -7.95 4.32
N TYR A 35 9.26 -8.86 4.42
CA TYR A 35 9.79 -9.33 5.68
C TYR A 35 10.42 -8.22 6.51
N TYR A 36 11.29 -7.43 5.91
CA TYR A 36 11.91 -6.28 6.59
C TYR A 36 10.84 -5.29 7.11
N LYS A 37 9.84 -4.98 6.29
CA LYS A 37 8.74 -4.10 6.69
C LYS A 37 7.92 -4.70 7.82
N PHE A 38 7.59 -5.99 7.74
CA PHE A 38 6.88 -6.72 8.79
C PHE A 38 7.61 -6.62 10.14
N LEU A 39 8.92 -6.83 10.16
CA LEU A 39 9.72 -6.71 11.38
C LEU A 39 9.76 -5.27 11.90
N SER A 40 9.91 -4.28 11.02
CA SER A 40 10.03 -2.87 11.41
C SER A 40 8.72 -2.27 11.96
N GLU A 41 7.59 -2.86 11.64
CA GLU A 41 6.26 -2.43 12.11
C GLU A 41 5.76 -3.22 13.33
N ASN A 42 6.50 -4.24 13.77
CA ASN A 42 6.17 -5.06 14.95
C ASN A 42 7.14 -4.72 16.08
N ASP A 43 6.64 -4.08 17.13
CA ASP A 43 7.42 -3.68 18.32
C ASP A 43 7.98 -4.88 19.10
N ASP A 44 7.37 -6.06 18.94
CA ASP A 44 7.81 -7.32 19.58
C ASP A 44 9.15 -7.84 19.02
N PHE A 45 9.55 -7.33 17.85
CA PHE A 45 10.83 -7.72 17.24
C PHE A 45 11.86 -6.60 17.40
N SER A 46 12.94 -6.89 18.10
CA SER A 46 14.12 -6.00 18.16
C SER A 46 14.80 -5.97 16.78
N VAL A 47 14.26 -5.16 15.86
CA VAL A 47 14.83 -5.05 14.51
C VAL A 47 16.20 -4.39 14.58
N LYS A 48 17.22 -5.18 14.29
CA LYS A 48 18.55 -4.63 13.98
C LYS A 48 18.60 -4.33 12.48
N PRO A 49 19.35 -3.31 12.04
CA PRO A 49 19.53 -2.97 10.62
C PRO A 49 20.03 -4.15 9.77
N GLU A 50 20.56 -5.17 10.42
CA GLU A 50 21.18 -6.35 9.81
C GLU A 50 20.23 -7.56 9.68
N THR A 51 18.99 -7.50 10.23
CA THR A 51 18.05 -8.61 10.13
C THR A 51 17.54 -8.73 8.70
N LYS A 52 17.93 -9.79 8.01
CA LYS A 52 17.59 -10.07 6.61
C LYS A 52 17.15 -11.51 6.45
N LEU A 53 16.32 -11.75 5.45
CA LEU A 53 15.95 -13.08 5.02
C LEU A 53 17.03 -13.61 4.06
N TYR A 54 17.59 -14.76 4.35
CA TYR A 54 18.65 -15.38 3.56
C TYR A 54 18.16 -16.64 2.86
N ILE A 55 18.61 -16.85 1.62
CA ILE A 55 18.40 -18.11 0.90
C ILE A 55 19.45 -19.10 1.40
N LYS A 56 19.01 -20.17 2.05
CA LYS A 56 19.87 -21.28 2.51
C LYS A 56 20.18 -22.28 1.39
N GLU A 57 19.13 -22.65 0.64
CA GLU A 57 19.23 -23.70 -0.35
C GLU A 57 18.23 -23.48 -1.48
N ILE A 58 18.61 -23.85 -2.70
CA ILE A 58 17.72 -23.99 -3.86
C ILE A 58 17.92 -25.39 -4.42
N LYS A 59 16.85 -26.20 -4.43
CA LYS A 59 16.86 -27.57 -4.94
C LYS A 59 16.36 -27.66 -6.38
N THR A 60 16.90 -28.62 -7.14
CA THR A 60 16.51 -28.87 -8.53
C THR A 60 15.23 -29.72 -8.60
N GLY A 61 14.45 -29.56 -9.71
CA GLY A 61 13.23 -30.37 -10.00
C GLY A 61 11.91 -29.66 -9.72
N SER A 62 11.82 -28.88 -8.70
CA SER A 62 10.90 -27.79 -8.38
C SER A 62 11.76 -26.70 -7.76
N ILE A 63 11.42 -25.44 -7.89
CA ILE A 63 12.18 -24.40 -7.17
C ILE A 63 11.78 -24.49 -5.72
N ILE A 64 12.62 -25.13 -4.91
CA ILE A 64 12.44 -25.20 -3.46
C ILE A 64 13.48 -24.28 -2.85
N THR A 65 13.03 -23.21 -2.20
CA THR A 65 13.91 -22.23 -1.54
C THR A 65 13.64 -22.28 -0.05
N GLU A 66 14.67 -22.56 0.73
CA GLU A 66 14.65 -22.43 2.19
C GLU A 66 15.21 -21.08 2.58
N LEU A 67 14.43 -20.32 3.34
CA LEU A 67 14.75 -18.98 3.82
C LEU A 67 14.80 -19.00 5.35
N SER A 68 15.77 -18.31 5.92
CA SER A 68 15.85 -18.11 7.37
C SER A 68 16.45 -16.73 7.66
N ASP A 69 16.17 -16.21 8.84
CA ASP A 69 16.89 -15.07 9.37
C ASP A 69 18.16 -15.59 10.07
N LEU A 70 19.30 -15.10 9.64
CA LEU A 70 20.55 -15.32 10.34
C LEU A 70 20.66 -14.27 11.45
N VAL A 71 20.28 -14.64 12.66
CA VAL A 71 20.64 -13.84 13.83
C VAL A 71 22.14 -14.09 14.09
N PRO A 72 23.00 -13.06 14.16
CA PRO A 72 24.41 -13.26 14.48
C PRO A 72 24.56 -14.03 15.79
N LEU A 73 25.33 -15.09 15.77
CA LEU A 73 25.64 -16.02 16.89
C LEU A 73 26.21 -15.39 18.18
N VAL A 74 26.25 -14.06 18.27
CA VAL A 74 26.92 -13.31 19.34
C VAL A 74 26.01 -12.88 20.47
N ILE A 75 24.68 -13.12 20.38
CA ILE A 75 23.75 -12.70 21.41
C ILE A 75 23.05 -13.94 21.99
N PRO A 76 23.45 -14.36 23.21
CA PRO A 76 22.64 -15.35 23.94
C PRO A 76 21.30 -14.70 24.30
N PHE A 77 20.20 -15.39 24.01
CA PHE A 77 18.83 -14.96 24.25
C PHE A 77 18.28 -13.84 23.34
N VAL A 78 18.06 -14.16 22.06
CA VAL A 78 17.08 -13.43 21.27
C VAL A 78 15.77 -14.23 21.32
N GLU A 79 14.77 -13.66 21.99
CA GLU A 79 13.42 -14.24 22.13
C GLU A 79 12.62 -14.31 20.80
N ASN A 80 13.25 -14.01 19.67
CA ASN A 80 12.60 -13.80 18.38
C ASN A 80 12.85 -14.90 17.35
N SER A 81 13.02 -16.14 17.79
CA SER A 81 13.30 -17.27 16.87
C SER A 81 12.11 -17.67 15.98
N ASN A 82 10.91 -17.11 16.18
CA ASN A 82 9.69 -17.42 15.43
C ASN A 82 9.31 -16.36 14.37
N SER A 83 10.07 -15.28 14.23
CA SER A 83 9.75 -14.16 13.33
C SER A 83 9.42 -14.59 11.88
N VAL A 84 10.16 -15.60 11.38
CA VAL A 84 9.93 -16.16 10.03
C VAL A 84 8.60 -16.91 9.94
N VAL A 85 8.19 -17.61 11.00
CA VAL A 85 6.91 -18.33 11.05
C VAL A 85 5.75 -17.35 11.20
N GLU A 86 5.89 -16.33 12.05
CA GLU A 86 4.90 -15.27 12.19
C GLU A 86 4.74 -14.47 10.90
N PHE A 87 5.85 -14.17 10.21
CA PHE A 87 5.82 -13.58 8.88
C PHE A 87 5.08 -14.46 7.87
N THR A 88 5.27 -15.79 7.94
CA THR A 88 4.51 -16.72 7.09
C THR A 88 3.02 -16.62 7.37
N GLY A 89 2.62 -16.50 8.64
CA GLY A 89 1.24 -16.24 9.05
C GLY A 89 0.70 -14.91 8.55
N PHE A 90 1.52 -13.87 8.60
CA PHE A 90 1.20 -12.55 8.03
C PHE A 90 0.98 -12.63 6.52
N LEU A 91 1.86 -13.29 5.76
CA LEU A 91 1.68 -13.50 4.32
C LEU A 91 0.37 -14.22 4.02
N LYS A 92 0.08 -15.31 4.75
CA LYS A 92 -1.17 -16.06 4.60
C LYS A 92 -2.38 -15.15 4.76
N LYS A 93 -2.46 -14.39 5.84
CA LYS A 93 -3.58 -13.44 6.10
C LYS A 93 -3.72 -12.40 4.98
N GLY A 94 -2.59 -11.86 4.48
CA GLY A 94 -2.59 -10.92 3.37
C GLY A 94 -3.13 -11.52 2.07
N PHE A 95 -2.69 -12.73 1.72
CA PHE A 95 -3.21 -13.42 0.54
C PHE A 95 -4.67 -13.84 0.69
N ASP A 96 -5.09 -14.30 1.86
CA ASP A 96 -6.50 -14.63 2.14
C ASP A 96 -7.40 -13.40 2.00
N TYR A 97 -6.93 -12.21 2.42
CA TYR A 97 -7.62 -10.94 2.20
C TYR A 97 -7.76 -10.63 0.71
N PHE A 98 -6.68 -10.69 -0.07
CA PHE A 98 -6.75 -10.41 -1.51
C PHE A 98 -7.58 -11.43 -2.30
N LEU A 99 -7.66 -12.68 -1.81
CA LEU A 99 -8.58 -13.69 -2.34
C LEU A 99 -10.06 -13.45 -1.97
N GLY A 100 -10.33 -12.56 -1.02
CA GLY A 100 -11.67 -12.36 -0.50
C GLY A 100 -12.15 -13.45 0.46
N LYS A 101 -11.24 -14.25 1.02
CA LYS A 101 -11.55 -15.26 2.05
C LYS A 101 -11.79 -14.62 3.43
N THR A 102 -11.31 -13.41 3.63
CA THR A 102 -11.51 -12.60 4.84
C THR A 102 -11.63 -11.13 4.49
N GLU A 103 -12.41 -10.39 5.29
CA GLU A 103 -12.50 -8.93 5.20
C GLU A 103 -11.42 -8.24 6.04
N SER A 104 -10.83 -8.96 7.01
CA SER A 104 -9.81 -8.44 7.90
C SER A 104 -8.45 -8.43 7.23
N LYS A 105 -7.85 -7.25 7.13
CA LYS A 105 -6.45 -7.06 6.72
C LYS A 105 -5.53 -7.42 7.90
N PRO A 106 -4.35 -8.00 7.66
CA PRO A 106 -3.35 -8.19 8.72
C PRO A 106 -2.79 -6.86 9.24
N LYS A 107 -2.84 -5.82 8.42
CA LYS A 107 -2.52 -4.42 8.70
C LYS A 107 -3.09 -3.53 7.60
N GLU A 108 -3.04 -2.20 7.77
CA GLU A 108 -3.32 -1.31 6.65
C GLU A 108 -2.23 -1.41 5.58
N PHE A 109 -2.65 -1.77 4.36
CA PHE A 109 -1.74 -1.89 3.22
C PHE A 109 -1.53 -0.53 2.55
N ASP A 110 -0.29 -0.28 2.11
CA ASP A 110 0.03 0.80 1.20
C ASP A 110 0.28 0.27 -0.24
N LEU A 111 0.55 1.19 -1.17
CA LEU A 111 0.83 0.81 -2.57
C LEU A 111 2.09 -0.05 -2.70
N LYS A 112 3.06 0.10 -1.78
CA LYS A 112 4.30 -0.70 -1.78
C LYS A 112 4.01 -2.12 -1.31
N ASP A 113 3.17 -2.31 -0.29
CA ASP A 113 2.69 -3.62 0.14
C ASP A 113 1.98 -4.34 -1.02
N CYS A 114 1.02 -3.65 -1.67
CA CYS A 114 0.31 -4.19 -2.82
C CYS A 114 1.26 -4.63 -3.94
N ASN A 115 2.31 -3.83 -4.22
CA ASN A 115 3.32 -4.19 -5.22
C ASN A 115 4.12 -5.42 -4.80
N ASN A 116 4.56 -5.50 -3.54
CA ASN A 116 5.30 -6.65 -3.04
C ASN A 116 4.45 -7.93 -3.11
N PHE A 117 3.21 -7.92 -2.61
CA PHE A 117 2.31 -9.08 -2.70
C PHE A 117 2.07 -9.51 -4.14
N ASN A 118 1.88 -8.56 -5.07
CA ASN A 118 1.72 -8.84 -6.48
C ASN A 118 2.95 -9.51 -7.09
N ASN A 119 4.15 -9.04 -6.77
CA ASN A 119 5.40 -9.59 -7.30
C ASN A 119 5.69 -10.98 -6.73
N ILE A 120 5.41 -11.23 -5.45
CA ILE A 120 5.60 -12.54 -4.81
C ILE A 120 4.81 -13.62 -5.57
N ILE A 121 3.58 -13.33 -5.98
CA ILE A 121 2.70 -14.31 -6.62
C ILE A 121 2.79 -14.33 -8.17
N LYS A 122 3.44 -13.32 -8.78
CA LYS A 122 3.52 -13.12 -10.22
C LYS A 122 4.03 -14.32 -11.01
N PRO A 123 5.09 -15.05 -10.61
CA PRO A 123 5.56 -16.23 -11.32
C PRO A 123 4.49 -17.32 -11.47
N ILE A 124 3.64 -17.46 -10.44
CA ILE A 124 2.58 -18.47 -10.39
C ILE A 124 1.40 -18.05 -11.27
N ALA A 125 1.03 -16.76 -11.20
CA ALA A 125 -0.08 -16.22 -12.00
C ALA A 125 0.19 -16.31 -13.51
N LYS A 126 1.45 -16.19 -13.95
CA LYS A 126 1.86 -16.27 -15.35
C LYS A 126 1.94 -17.70 -15.90
N ASP A 127 2.04 -18.71 -15.05
CA ASP A 127 2.26 -20.10 -15.44
C ASP A 127 1.01 -20.96 -15.14
N ASN A 128 0.17 -21.13 -16.16
CA ASN A 128 -1.07 -21.88 -16.03
C ASN A 128 -0.82 -23.35 -15.63
N GLY A 129 -1.48 -23.78 -14.55
CA GLY A 129 -1.33 -25.09 -13.94
C GLY A 129 -0.14 -25.19 -12.96
N SER A 130 0.57 -24.09 -12.70
CA SER A 130 1.57 -24.03 -11.63
C SER A 130 0.92 -23.97 -10.26
N ASN A 131 1.73 -24.26 -9.25
CA ASN A 131 1.33 -24.20 -7.84
C ASN A 131 2.50 -23.66 -7.00
N VAL A 132 2.20 -23.00 -5.91
CA VAL A 132 3.18 -22.59 -4.91
C VAL A 132 2.74 -23.02 -3.51
N VAL A 133 3.67 -23.53 -2.74
CA VAL A 133 3.46 -23.89 -1.32
C VAL A 133 4.40 -23.05 -0.47
N PHE A 134 3.85 -22.44 0.56
CA PHE A 134 4.59 -21.75 1.61
C PHE A 134 4.48 -22.58 2.88
N ASN A 135 5.62 -22.89 3.49
CA ASN A 135 5.70 -23.64 4.74
C ASN A 135 6.63 -22.93 5.71
N GLY A 136 6.08 -22.26 6.71
CA GLY A 136 6.81 -21.74 7.85
C GLY A 136 6.85 -22.82 8.94
N ASP A 137 8.03 -23.20 9.35
CA ASP A 137 8.27 -24.29 10.31
C ASP A 137 9.24 -23.85 11.41
N TRP A 138 8.84 -24.10 12.66
CA TRP A 138 9.68 -23.92 13.84
C TRP A 138 9.62 -25.16 14.73
N ASN A 139 10.62 -25.98 14.60
CA ASN A 139 10.66 -27.29 15.24
C ASN A 139 10.70 -27.24 16.77
N PHE A 140 11.17 -26.13 17.36
CA PHE A 140 11.30 -26.04 18.82
C PHE A 140 9.95 -26.01 19.55
N GLU A 141 8.96 -25.27 19.01
CA GLU A 141 7.61 -25.19 19.58
C GLU A 141 6.57 -25.98 18.77
N GLN A 142 6.99 -26.74 17.76
CA GLN A 142 6.10 -27.48 16.85
C GLN A 142 5.06 -26.57 16.16
N VAL A 143 5.42 -25.32 15.90
CA VAL A 143 4.55 -24.37 15.20
C VAL A 143 4.78 -24.49 13.71
N THR A 144 3.72 -24.71 12.96
CA THR A 144 3.76 -24.81 11.49
C THR A 144 2.65 -23.97 10.88
N VAL A 145 3.00 -23.14 9.89
CA VAL A 145 2.04 -22.37 9.08
C VAL A 145 2.19 -22.80 7.63
N ASN A 146 1.15 -23.43 7.09
CA ASN A 146 1.11 -23.90 5.72
C ASN A 146 0.01 -23.22 4.93
N PHE A 147 0.31 -22.83 3.69
CA PHE A 147 -0.68 -22.42 2.69
C PHE A 147 -0.14 -22.60 1.28
N ASN A 148 -1.03 -22.68 0.31
CA ASN A 148 -0.68 -22.85 -1.08
C ASN A 148 -1.66 -22.13 -2.00
N PHE A 149 -1.23 -21.85 -3.21
CA PHE A 149 -2.05 -21.30 -4.29
C PHE A 149 -1.72 -21.99 -5.61
N ASN A 150 -2.74 -22.22 -6.41
CA ASN A 150 -2.59 -22.55 -7.82
C ASN A 150 -2.61 -21.26 -8.67
N SER A 151 -2.37 -21.38 -9.98
CA SER A 151 -2.33 -20.26 -10.91
C SER A 151 -3.66 -19.50 -11.01
N VAL A 152 -4.81 -20.15 -10.81
CA VAL A 152 -6.13 -19.51 -10.83
C VAL A 152 -6.30 -18.62 -9.60
N GLU A 153 -5.96 -19.14 -8.42
CA GLU A 153 -5.98 -18.36 -7.17
C GLU A 153 -4.96 -17.21 -7.22
N ALA A 154 -3.77 -17.45 -7.80
CA ALA A 154 -2.76 -16.41 -7.98
C ALA A 154 -3.29 -15.24 -8.83
N ASN A 155 -4.00 -15.52 -9.92
CA ASN A 155 -4.66 -14.50 -10.74
C ASN A 155 -5.79 -13.79 -9.96
N ALA A 156 -6.57 -14.52 -9.17
CA ALA A 156 -7.60 -13.91 -8.30
C ALA A 156 -6.99 -12.99 -7.25
N ILE A 157 -5.85 -13.35 -6.63
CA ILE A 157 -5.08 -12.50 -5.73
C ILE A 157 -4.64 -11.22 -6.45
N GLN A 158 -4.09 -11.30 -7.67
CA GLN A 158 -3.68 -10.12 -8.43
C GLN A 158 -4.85 -9.18 -8.70
N ASN A 159 -6.02 -9.71 -9.05
CA ASN A 159 -7.24 -8.90 -9.22
C ASN A 159 -7.68 -8.24 -7.89
N GLY A 160 -7.55 -8.94 -6.75
CA GLY A 160 -7.79 -8.37 -5.42
C GLY A 160 -6.85 -7.22 -5.11
N ILE A 161 -5.56 -7.41 -5.41
CA ILE A 161 -4.53 -6.38 -5.25
C ILE A 161 -4.83 -5.15 -6.14
N LEU A 162 -5.26 -5.35 -7.37
CA LEU A 162 -5.65 -4.23 -8.25
C LEU A 162 -6.79 -3.42 -7.66
N ARG A 163 -7.85 -4.07 -7.17
CA ARG A 163 -8.96 -3.39 -6.50
C ARG A 163 -8.50 -2.61 -5.26
N GLU A 164 -7.59 -3.18 -4.46
CA GLU A 164 -7.05 -2.47 -3.30
C GLU A 164 -6.22 -1.25 -3.71
N LYS A 165 -5.39 -1.38 -4.75
CA LYS A 165 -4.64 -0.23 -5.30
C LYS A 165 -5.54 0.89 -5.81
N GLU A 166 -6.69 0.57 -6.40
CA GLU A 166 -7.67 1.56 -6.82
C GLU A 166 -8.26 2.29 -5.62
N LYS A 167 -8.69 1.57 -4.58
CA LYS A 167 -9.18 2.16 -3.33
C LYS A 167 -8.13 3.08 -2.68
N LEU A 168 -6.85 2.67 -2.65
CA LEU A 168 -5.75 3.47 -2.11
C LEU A 168 -5.45 4.74 -2.91
N LYS A 169 -5.94 4.85 -4.14
CA LYS A 169 -5.83 6.05 -4.99
C LYS A 169 -7.06 6.94 -4.91
N GLU A 170 -8.18 6.40 -4.45
CA GLU A 170 -9.38 7.19 -4.25
C GLU A 170 -9.14 8.21 -3.14
N PRO A 171 -9.40 9.50 -3.40
CA PRO A 171 -9.25 10.49 -2.35
C PRO A 171 -10.35 10.32 -1.30
N GLU A 172 -9.95 10.36 -0.04
CA GLU A 172 -10.88 10.54 1.07
C GLU A 172 -11.51 11.92 0.99
N LYS A 173 -12.75 12.04 1.45
CA LYS A 173 -13.51 13.28 1.37
C LYS A 173 -13.94 13.70 2.76
N ARG A 174 -13.64 14.94 3.12
CA ARG A 174 -14.21 15.59 4.30
C ARG A 174 -14.79 16.94 3.97
N LYS A 175 -15.74 17.41 4.76
CA LYS A 175 -16.40 18.69 4.55
C LYS A 175 -16.03 19.65 5.66
N GLU A 176 -15.78 20.90 5.26
CA GLU A 176 -15.61 22.03 6.15
C GLU A 176 -16.58 23.13 5.75
N THR A 177 -17.11 23.85 6.74
CA THR A 177 -18.12 24.89 6.52
C THR A 177 -17.58 26.24 6.92
N LYS A 178 -17.99 27.28 6.17
CA LYS A 178 -17.65 28.68 6.44
C LYS A 178 -16.15 28.95 6.57
N VAL A 179 -15.37 28.32 5.69
CA VAL A 179 -13.92 28.56 5.63
C VAL A 179 -13.61 29.70 4.69
N LEU A 180 -12.47 30.38 4.90
CA LEU A 180 -11.99 31.46 4.06
C LEU A 180 -11.21 30.88 2.87
N PHE A 181 -11.70 31.16 1.68
CA PHE A 181 -11.10 30.78 0.39
C PHE A 181 -10.56 32.02 -0.33
N TYR A 182 -9.42 31.88 -0.98
CA TYR A 182 -8.79 32.87 -1.82
C TYR A 182 -8.39 32.29 -3.16
N TRP A 183 -8.62 33.05 -4.24
CA TRP A 183 -8.15 32.67 -5.55
C TRP A 183 -6.63 32.82 -5.68
N ASP A 184 -5.98 31.81 -6.28
CA ASP A 184 -4.63 31.86 -6.84
C ASP A 184 -4.70 32.08 -8.37
N SER A 185 -5.52 31.28 -9.04
CA SER A 185 -5.80 31.39 -10.46
C SER A 185 -7.22 30.90 -10.75
N ALA A 186 -7.88 31.58 -11.70
CA ALA A 186 -9.21 31.22 -12.14
C ALA A 186 -9.28 31.13 -13.66
N LYS A 187 -9.99 30.12 -14.15
CA LYS A 187 -10.29 29.94 -15.56
C LYS A 187 -11.57 30.73 -15.90
N TYR A 188 -11.44 31.69 -16.75
CA TYR A 188 -12.58 32.51 -17.18
C TYR A 188 -13.41 31.84 -18.29
N ASP A 189 -12.75 31.11 -19.21
CA ASP A 189 -13.38 30.45 -20.37
C ASP A 189 -13.08 28.93 -20.37
N ASP A 190 -14.06 28.13 -20.76
CA ASP A 190 -13.92 26.67 -20.88
C ASP A 190 -12.89 26.20 -21.92
N LYS A 191 -12.55 27.07 -22.88
CA LYS A 191 -11.48 26.85 -23.85
C LYS A 191 -10.08 27.01 -23.27
N SER A 192 -9.93 27.64 -22.10
CA SER A 192 -8.64 27.82 -21.45
C SER A 192 -8.11 26.45 -20.92
N LYS A 193 -6.81 26.20 -21.13
CA LYS A 193 -6.10 25.04 -20.53
C LYS A 193 -5.70 25.27 -19.09
N SER A 194 -5.92 26.46 -18.52
CA SER A 194 -5.64 26.76 -17.12
C SER A 194 -6.54 25.94 -16.20
N ILE A 195 -6.10 25.76 -14.96
CA ILE A 195 -6.82 25.03 -13.92
C ILE A 195 -7.14 26.03 -12.81
N ASP A 196 -8.38 26.00 -12.32
CA ASP A 196 -8.78 26.79 -11.16
C ASP A 196 -7.99 26.35 -9.94
N ARG A 197 -7.39 27.31 -9.23
CA ARG A 197 -6.60 27.08 -8.02
C ARG A 197 -6.92 28.12 -6.96
N GLY A 198 -6.84 27.71 -5.72
CA GLY A 198 -7.07 28.60 -4.59
C GLY A 198 -6.50 28.10 -3.28
N PHE A 199 -6.54 28.97 -2.28
CA PHE A 199 -6.02 28.74 -0.93
C PHE A 199 -7.15 28.66 0.07
N ILE A 200 -6.98 27.80 1.08
CA ILE A 200 -7.71 27.81 2.33
C ILE A 200 -6.65 27.64 3.41
N ASP A 201 -6.15 28.75 3.97
CA ASP A 201 -4.98 28.77 4.87
C ASP A 201 -5.18 27.91 6.12
N SER A 202 -6.41 27.78 6.60
CA SER A 202 -6.75 26.93 7.74
C SER A 202 -6.62 25.43 7.45
N ILE A 203 -6.47 25.02 6.17
CA ILE A 203 -6.42 23.63 5.72
C ILE A 203 -5.05 23.29 5.14
N HIS A 204 -4.57 24.10 4.19
CA HIS A 204 -3.30 23.83 3.50
C HIS A 204 -2.64 25.11 3.02
N GLY A 205 -1.34 25.27 3.32
CA GLY A 205 -0.58 26.51 3.01
C GLY A 205 -0.19 26.71 1.53
N SER A 206 -0.63 25.83 0.62
CA SER A 206 -0.36 25.95 -0.82
C SER A 206 -1.65 25.92 -1.62
N ALA A 207 -1.65 26.62 -2.79
CA ALA A 207 -2.80 26.61 -3.67
C ALA A 207 -3.08 25.20 -4.23
N LEU A 208 -4.31 24.72 -4.05
CA LEU A 208 -4.79 23.45 -4.58
C LEU A 208 -5.72 23.67 -5.77
N LYS A 209 -5.94 22.60 -6.54
CA LYS A 209 -6.95 22.58 -7.60
C LYS A 209 -8.33 22.83 -6.98
N VAL A 210 -9.15 23.64 -7.67
CA VAL A 210 -10.52 23.94 -7.26
C VAL A 210 -11.50 23.42 -8.30
N THR A 211 -12.59 22.86 -7.84
CA THR A 211 -13.78 22.49 -8.60
C THR A 211 -15.03 23.01 -7.87
N PHE A 212 -16.17 22.96 -8.51
CA PHE A 212 -17.43 23.47 -7.97
C PHE A 212 -18.49 22.38 -8.00
N GLU A 213 -19.45 22.46 -7.05
CA GLU A 213 -20.64 21.61 -7.08
C GLU A 213 -21.50 21.96 -8.30
N ASP A 214 -21.61 23.25 -8.62
CA ASP A 214 -22.32 23.80 -9.76
C ASP A 214 -21.60 25.00 -10.37
N ASP A 215 -21.87 25.28 -11.65
CA ASP A 215 -21.25 26.40 -12.39
C ASP A 215 -21.76 27.76 -11.88
N THR A 216 -22.92 27.83 -11.25
CA THR A 216 -23.51 29.09 -10.77
C THR A 216 -22.72 29.62 -9.57
N THR A 217 -22.19 28.77 -8.73
CA THR A 217 -21.34 29.15 -7.59
C THR A 217 -20.04 29.79 -8.09
N LYS A 218 -19.42 29.22 -9.13
CA LYS A 218 -18.23 29.80 -9.75
C LYS A 218 -18.51 31.17 -10.37
N SER A 219 -19.59 31.29 -11.13
CA SER A 219 -20.00 32.54 -11.75
C SER A 219 -20.23 33.66 -10.72
N LYS A 220 -20.88 33.37 -9.61
CA LYS A 220 -21.07 34.31 -8.49
C LYS A 220 -19.76 34.81 -7.88
N MET A 221 -18.68 34.01 -7.95
CA MET A 221 -17.36 34.39 -7.44
C MET A 221 -16.50 35.15 -8.45
N LEU A 222 -16.80 35.06 -9.73
CA LEU A 222 -16.02 35.69 -10.81
C LEU A 222 -16.73 36.86 -11.50
N ASP A 223 -18.06 36.82 -11.65
CA ASP A 223 -18.86 37.84 -12.35
C ASP A 223 -19.31 38.95 -11.37
N ILE A 224 -18.33 39.63 -10.79
CA ILE A 224 -18.51 40.72 -9.84
C ILE A 224 -17.77 41.98 -10.31
N GLU A 225 -18.16 43.16 -9.79
CA GLU A 225 -17.55 44.42 -10.16
C GLU A 225 -16.10 44.56 -9.67
N GLU A 226 -15.81 44.04 -8.49
CA GLU A 226 -14.48 44.03 -7.93
C GLU A 226 -13.61 42.93 -8.55
N ASN A 227 -12.28 43.09 -8.46
CA ASN A 227 -11.35 42.08 -8.92
C ASN A 227 -11.46 40.83 -7.97
N PRO A 228 -11.86 39.64 -8.50
CA PRO A 228 -12.05 38.44 -7.70
C PRO A 228 -10.82 38.02 -6.87
N PHE A 229 -9.64 38.35 -7.34
CA PHE A 229 -8.37 38.04 -6.68
C PHE A 229 -8.06 38.93 -5.46
N HIS A 230 -8.79 40.04 -5.29
CA HIS A 230 -8.67 40.93 -4.13
C HIS A 230 -9.69 40.59 -3.03
N LEU A 231 -10.54 39.59 -3.25
CA LEU A 231 -11.58 39.22 -2.32
C LEU A 231 -11.20 37.94 -1.56
N ALA A 232 -11.72 37.86 -0.34
CA ALA A 232 -11.84 36.65 0.44
C ALA A 232 -13.29 36.17 0.38
N TYR A 233 -13.48 34.87 0.25
CA TYR A 233 -14.79 34.23 0.11
C TYR A 233 -15.05 33.31 1.30
N ILE A 234 -16.23 33.39 1.90
CA ILE A 234 -16.68 32.45 2.91
C ILE A 234 -17.45 31.33 2.18
N VAL A 235 -16.89 30.11 2.23
CA VAL A 235 -17.42 28.99 1.47
C VAL A 235 -17.59 27.73 2.33
N ASP A 236 -18.47 26.84 1.90
CA ASP A 236 -18.46 25.45 2.32
C ASP A 236 -17.67 24.66 1.27
N VAL A 237 -16.83 23.75 1.74
CA VAL A 237 -15.91 23.01 0.87
C VAL A 237 -15.87 21.53 1.19
N GLU A 238 -15.83 20.69 0.17
CA GLU A 238 -15.44 19.28 0.26
C GLU A 238 -13.95 19.18 -0.12
N ILE A 239 -13.15 18.72 0.84
CA ILE A 239 -11.70 18.56 0.70
C ILE A 239 -11.43 17.12 0.30
N HIS A 240 -10.73 16.94 -0.82
CA HIS A 240 -10.27 15.62 -1.23
C HIS A 240 -8.83 15.45 -0.77
N GLU A 241 -8.55 14.33 -0.09
CA GLU A 241 -7.26 14.03 0.52
C GLU A 241 -6.74 12.67 0.07
N ILE A 242 -5.45 12.57 -0.18
CA ILE A 242 -4.75 11.29 -0.40
C ILE A 242 -3.73 11.14 0.72
N LYS A 243 -3.87 10.13 1.56
CA LYS A 243 -3.02 9.90 2.75
C LYS A 243 -2.98 11.12 3.68
N ASN A 244 -4.13 11.69 3.98
CA ASN A 244 -4.29 12.89 4.82
C ASN A 244 -3.63 14.17 4.22
N ILE A 245 -3.27 14.16 2.94
CA ILE A 245 -2.73 15.33 2.26
C ILE A 245 -3.81 15.89 1.33
N PRO A 246 -4.30 17.11 1.55
CA PRO A 246 -5.26 17.75 0.68
C PRO A 246 -4.73 17.90 -0.76
N CYS A 247 -5.52 17.54 -1.74
CA CYS A 247 -5.13 17.59 -3.17
C CYS A 247 -6.12 18.34 -4.05
N LEU A 248 -7.35 18.54 -3.58
CA LEU A 248 -8.39 19.26 -4.32
C LEU A 248 -9.41 19.85 -3.36
N TYR A 249 -9.90 21.05 -3.66
CA TYR A 249 -11.07 21.68 -3.07
C TYR A 249 -12.25 21.61 -4.03
N LYS A 250 -13.39 21.10 -3.55
CA LYS A 250 -14.66 21.22 -4.25
C LYS A 250 -15.55 22.20 -3.47
N ILE A 251 -15.75 23.42 -4.02
CA ILE A 251 -16.62 24.42 -3.40
C ILE A 251 -18.07 23.97 -3.53
N LEU A 252 -18.75 23.86 -2.41
CA LEU A 252 -20.13 23.41 -2.33
C LEU A 252 -21.12 24.57 -2.35
N SER A 253 -20.80 25.67 -1.64
CA SER A 253 -21.63 26.87 -1.56
C SER A 253 -20.78 28.11 -1.26
N LEU A 254 -21.25 29.26 -1.71
CA LEU A 254 -20.75 30.58 -1.36
C LEU A 254 -21.70 31.24 -0.37
N HIS A 255 -21.20 31.71 0.76
CA HIS A 255 -21.99 32.43 1.77
C HIS A 255 -21.81 33.94 1.66
N ASP A 256 -20.57 34.43 1.56
CA ASP A 256 -20.24 35.84 1.57
C ASP A 256 -18.88 36.12 0.92
N SER A 257 -18.60 37.37 0.61
CA SER A 257 -17.29 37.82 0.12
C SER A 257 -16.99 39.24 0.62
N PHE A 258 -15.70 39.53 0.88
CA PHE A 258 -15.26 40.84 1.33
C PHE A 258 -13.82 41.13 0.86
N LEU A 259 -13.46 42.39 0.84
CA LEU A 259 -12.10 42.84 0.48
C LEU A 259 -11.08 42.31 1.52
N LYS A 260 -9.92 41.86 1.00
CA LYS A 260 -8.78 41.41 1.84
C LYS A 260 -8.18 42.53 2.63
#